data_62ff0efd8a896bdd9f4f6593c44d9e3b
#
_entry.id   62ff0efd8a896bdd9f4f6593c44d9e3b
#
_cell.length_a   1.000
_cell.length_b   1.000
_cell.length_c   1.000
_cell.angle_alpha   90.00
_cell.angle_beta   90.00
_cell.angle_gamma   90.00
#
_symmetry.space_group_name_H-M   'P 1'
#
loop_
_entity.id
_entity.type
_entity.pdbx_description
1 polymer ?
#
loop_
_entity_poly.entity_id
_entity_poly.type
_entity_poly.pdbx_seq_one_letter_code
_entity_poly.pdbx_strand_id
1 'polypeptide(L)'
;MAAPNIVNVATITGKTNVIKSLTTTATALIENASSSGKVFKVNSIIAANTATADSDVTLTVELLRSSVGHKLINDITIASGSAFTPIEKNLVLYLEEGDTIRCTAGTGDSGLIDVIGSYEEIS
;
A
#
# COMPACT_ATOMS: atom_id res chain seq x y z
N MET A 1 22.03 -1.88 8.46
CA MET A 1 22.55 -1.82 7.08
C MET A 1 21.93 -0.63 6.38
N ALA A 2 22.70 0.13 5.63
CA ALA A 2 22.19 1.30 4.93
C ALA A 2 21.46 0.90 3.65
N ALA A 3 20.40 1.65 3.31
CA ALA A 3 19.72 1.49 2.03
C ALA A 3 20.66 1.87 0.88
N PRO A 4 20.46 1.32 -0.32
CA PRO A 4 21.31 1.58 -1.46
C PRO A 4 21.16 3.00 -1.99
N ASN A 5 22.20 3.49 -2.62
CA ASN A 5 22.12 4.71 -3.41
C ASN A 5 21.42 4.37 -4.73
N ILE A 6 20.28 4.98 -5.01
CA ILE A 6 19.48 4.66 -6.19
C ILE A 6 20.15 5.06 -7.52
N VAL A 7 21.23 5.82 -7.49
CA VAL A 7 22.00 6.17 -8.69
C VAL A 7 22.96 5.04 -9.07
N ASN A 8 23.33 4.21 -8.11
CA ASN A 8 24.33 3.15 -8.30
C ASN A 8 23.85 1.85 -7.66
N VAL A 9 22.73 1.31 -8.13
CA VAL A 9 22.13 0.10 -7.58
C VAL A 9 22.67 -1.14 -8.29
N ALA A 10 22.77 -2.24 -7.52
CA ALA A 10 23.19 -3.53 -8.07
C ALA A 10 22.02 -4.31 -8.65
N THR A 11 20.83 -4.21 -8.03
CA THR A 11 19.68 -5.03 -8.40
C THR A 11 18.39 -4.26 -8.23
N ILE A 12 17.50 -4.38 -9.21
CA ILE A 12 16.12 -3.89 -9.13
C ILE A 12 15.20 -5.05 -9.46
N THR A 13 14.28 -5.37 -8.54
CA THR A 13 13.32 -6.46 -8.71
C THR A 13 11.91 -5.92 -8.59
N GLY A 14 11.11 -6.09 -9.65
CA GLY A 14 9.70 -5.70 -9.63
C GLY A 14 8.86 -6.73 -8.87
N LYS A 15 7.94 -6.26 -8.04
CA LYS A 15 7.04 -7.11 -7.25
C LYS A 15 5.63 -6.53 -7.19
N THR A 16 4.67 -7.41 -6.99
CA THR A 16 3.28 -7.03 -6.77
C THR A 16 2.73 -7.81 -5.58
N ASN A 17 2.24 -7.10 -4.58
CA ASN A 17 1.58 -7.68 -3.43
C ASN A 17 0.08 -7.44 -3.51
N VAL A 18 -0.69 -8.35 -2.95
CA VAL A 18 -2.15 -8.28 -2.98
C VAL A 18 -2.71 -8.50 -1.58
N ILE A 19 -3.81 -7.81 -1.28
CA ILE A 19 -4.66 -8.12 -0.14
C ILE A 19 -6.03 -8.48 -0.69
N LYS A 20 -6.43 -9.71 -0.48
CA LYS A 20 -7.77 -10.17 -0.82
C LYS A 20 -8.69 -9.93 0.36
N SER A 21 -9.81 -9.26 0.12
CA SER A 21 -10.83 -9.07 1.16
C SER A 21 -10.28 -8.35 2.40
N LEU A 22 -9.83 -7.11 2.21
CA LEU A 22 -9.31 -6.26 3.28
C LEU A 22 -10.28 -6.18 4.45
N THR A 23 -9.75 -6.30 5.67
CA THR A 23 -10.56 -6.23 6.88
C THR A 23 -10.49 -4.85 7.54
N THR A 24 -11.23 -4.69 8.63
CA THR A 24 -11.20 -3.47 9.45
C THR A 24 -9.98 -3.38 10.36
N THR A 25 -9.13 -4.41 10.35
CA THR A 25 -7.84 -4.40 11.04
C THR A 25 -6.76 -3.94 10.07
N ALA A 26 -5.91 -3.01 10.50
CA ALA A 26 -4.81 -2.51 9.65
C ALA A 26 -3.93 -3.69 9.19
N THR A 27 -3.77 -3.83 7.87
CA THR A 27 -3.06 -4.94 7.25
C THR A 27 -1.94 -4.40 6.36
N ALA A 28 -0.73 -4.94 6.52
CA ALA A 28 0.41 -4.54 5.71
C ALA A 28 0.22 -4.97 4.25
N LEU A 29 0.40 -4.04 3.32
CA LEU A 29 0.43 -4.32 1.89
C LEU A 29 1.86 -4.48 1.41
N ILE A 30 2.73 -3.53 1.76
CA ILE A 30 4.15 -3.53 1.38
C ILE A 30 4.95 -3.19 2.61
N GLU A 31 5.90 -4.06 2.97
CA GLU A 31 6.73 -3.87 4.15
C GLU A 31 8.20 -3.97 3.75
N ASN A 32 8.96 -2.91 4.03
CA ASN A 32 10.40 -2.93 3.92
C ASN A 32 10.98 -3.18 5.30
N ALA A 33 11.44 -4.40 5.54
CA ALA A 33 11.92 -4.82 6.85
C ALA A 33 13.08 -3.95 7.35
N SER A 34 13.18 -3.81 8.66
CA SER A 34 14.32 -3.14 9.28
C SER A 34 15.61 -3.84 8.89
N SER A 35 16.65 -3.06 8.58
CA SER A 35 17.97 -3.57 8.20
C SER A 35 17.94 -4.45 6.94
N SER A 36 17.00 -4.23 6.04
CA SER A 36 16.91 -4.97 4.78
C SER A 36 18.05 -4.67 3.81
N GLY A 37 18.67 -3.49 3.93
CA GLY A 37 19.63 -3.02 2.95
C GLY A 37 19.00 -2.60 1.63
N LYS A 38 17.69 -2.34 1.63
CA LYS A 38 16.92 -2.05 0.41
C LYS A 38 16.14 -0.75 0.56
N VAL A 39 15.82 -0.15 -0.58
CA VAL A 39 14.77 0.86 -0.68
C VAL A 39 13.72 0.34 -1.65
N PHE A 40 12.45 0.53 -1.32
CA PHE A 40 11.34 0.11 -2.20
C PHE A 40 10.75 1.34 -2.87
N LYS A 41 10.61 1.26 -4.18
CA LYS A 41 9.92 2.29 -4.96
C LYS A 41 8.50 1.80 -5.24
N VAL A 42 7.52 2.42 -4.59
CA VAL A 42 6.11 2.06 -4.80
C VAL A 42 5.61 2.77 -6.04
N ASN A 43 5.22 2.01 -7.05
CA ASN A 43 4.78 2.55 -8.34
C ASN A 43 3.28 2.77 -8.41
N SER A 44 2.49 1.86 -7.83
CA SER A 44 1.04 1.98 -7.85
C SER A 44 0.39 1.20 -6.72
N ILE A 45 -0.73 1.71 -6.24
CA ILE A 45 -1.63 1.00 -5.33
C ILE A 45 -3.03 1.20 -5.89
N ILE A 46 -3.76 0.11 -6.07
CA ILE A 46 -5.14 0.12 -6.58
C ILE A 46 -6.02 -0.59 -5.57
N ALA A 47 -7.12 0.04 -5.19
CA ALA A 47 -8.10 -0.55 -4.29
C ALA A 47 -9.45 -0.63 -4.99
N ALA A 48 -10.04 -1.81 -5.05
CA ALA A 48 -11.30 -2.05 -5.72
C ALA A 48 -12.40 -2.37 -4.70
N ASN A 49 -13.57 -1.78 -4.89
CA ASN A 49 -14.78 -2.15 -4.15
C ASN A 49 -15.36 -3.42 -4.76
N THR A 50 -15.32 -4.52 -4.01
CA THR A 50 -15.79 -5.83 -4.47
C THR A 50 -17.17 -6.20 -3.92
N ALA A 51 -17.88 -5.26 -3.31
CA ALA A 51 -19.22 -5.50 -2.79
C ALA A 51 -20.16 -5.97 -3.91
N THR A 52 -20.96 -6.99 -3.63
CA THR A 52 -21.92 -7.52 -4.61
C THR A 52 -23.23 -6.72 -4.61
N ALA A 53 -23.53 -6.02 -3.53
CA ALA A 53 -24.65 -5.11 -3.43
C ALA A 53 -24.22 -3.71 -3.88
N ASP A 54 -25.18 -2.83 -4.16
CA ASP A 54 -24.92 -1.43 -4.47
C ASP A 54 -24.54 -0.70 -3.18
N SER A 55 -23.27 -0.80 -2.81
CA SER A 55 -22.74 -0.38 -1.52
C SER A 55 -21.39 0.32 -1.69
N ASP A 56 -21.28 1.54 -1.17
CA ASP A 56 -20.00 2.23 -1.11
C ASP A 56 -19.20 1.68 0.08
N VAL A 57 -17.87 1.74 -0.04
CA VAL A 57 -16.95 1.34 1.03
C VAL A 57 -15.97 2.46 1.30
N THR A 58 -15.35 2.45 2.48
CA THR A 58 -14.31 3.42 2.82
C THR A 58 -12.97 2.74 3.03
N LEU A 59 -11.91 3.45 2.69
CA LEU A 59 -10.54 2.96 2.73
C LEU A 59 -9.63 3.96 3.40
N THR A 60 -8.75 3.47 4.26
CA THR A 60 -7.64 4.25 4.81
C THR A 60 -6.34 3.57 4.41
N VAL A 61 -5.41 4.35 3.87
CA VAL A 61 -4.05 3.89 3.54
C VAL A 61 -3.07 4.78 4.28
N GLU A 62 -2.11 4.16 4.95
CA GLU A 62 -1.12 4.92 5.71
C GLU A 62 0.28 4.35 5.58
N LEU A 63 1.26 5.22 5.75
CA LEU A 63 2.67 4.87 5.91
C LEU A 63 2.95 4.75 7.39
N LEU A 64 3.39 3.57 7.82
CA LEU A 64 3.84 3.32 9.20
C LEU A 64 5.35 3.47 9.24
N ARG A 65 5.83 4.44 10.00
CA ARG A 65 7.26 4.69 10.22
C ARG A 65 7.51 4.90 11.70
N SER A 66 8.44 4.14 12.26
CA SER A 66 8.78 4.22 13.69
C SER A 66 7.55 4.10 14.58
N SER A 67 6.67 3.15 14.26
CA SER A 67 5.40 2.88 14.96
C SER A 67 4.38 4.02 14.92
N VAL A 68 4.59 5.01 14.04
CA VAL A 68 3.65 6.12 13.83
C VAL A 68 3.02 6.01 12.46
N GLY A 69 1.68 6.00 12.40
CA GLY A 69 0.95 5.97 11.14
C GLY A 69 0.80 7.37 10.55
N HIS A 70 1.18 7.52 9.30
CA HIS A 70 0.99 8.76 8.54
C HIS A 70 0.00 8.50 7.42
N LYS A 71 -1.13 9.20 7.43
CA LYS A 71 -2.21 8.95 6.48
C LYS A 71 -1.82 9.42 5.08
N LEU A 72 -1.89 8.52 4.11
CA LEU A 72 -1.90 8.88 2.70
C LEU A 72 -3.33 9.23 2.29
N ILE A 73 -4.28 8.45 2.77
CA ILE A 73 -5.71 8.63 2.57
C ILE A 73 -6.42 8.26 3.86
N ASN A 74 -7.39 9.05 4.26
CA ASN A 74 -8.18 8.79 5.46
C ASN A 74 -9.67 8.68 5.12
N ASP A 75 -10.22 7.47 5.23
CA ASP A 75 -11.64 7.17 5.01
C ASP A 75 -12.18 7.67 3.65
N ILE A 76 -11.44 7.42 2.58
CA ILE A 76 -11.94 7.77 1.26
C ILE A 76 -13.06 6.81 0.85
N THR A 77 -14.10 7.35 0.26
CA THR A 77 -15.22 6.55 -0.25
C THR A 77 -14.90 6.00 -1.63
N ILE A 78 -15.04 4.68 -1.80
CA ILE A 78 -14.96 4.02 -3.10
C ILE A 78 -16.36 3.57 -3.46
N ALA A 79 -16.89 4.13 -4.54
CA ALA A 79 -18.25 3.82 -4.98
C ALA A 79 -18.38 2.37 -5.41
N SER A 80 -19.58 1.84 -5.31
CA SER A 80 -19.90 0.48 -5.76
C SER A 80 -19.46 0.26 -7.21
N GLY A 81 -18.77 -0.84 -7.46
CA GLY A 81 -18.29 -1.19 -8.81
C GLY A 81 -17.09 -0.37 -9.28
N SER A 82 -16.48 0.44 -8.41
CA SER A 82 -15.37 1.33 -8.76
C SER A 82 -14.08 0.92 -8.08
N ALA A 83 -12.99 1.54 -8.51
CA ALA A 83 -11.68 1.39 -7.89
C ALA A 83 -11.07 2.77 -7.65
N PHE A 84 -10.16 2.87 -6.68
CA PHE A 84 -9.41 4.07 -6.38
C PHE A 84 -7.92 3.77 -6.41
N THR A 85 -7.13 4.70 -6.94
CA THR A 85 -5.69 4.55 -7.09
C THR A 85 -4.98 5.56 -6.20
N PRO A 86 -4.71 5.23 -4.91
CA PRO A 86 -4.03 6.16 -3.99
C PRO A 86 -2.61 6.52 -4.43
N ILE A 87 -1.91 5.58 -5.07
CA ILE A 87 -0.59 5.84 -5.64
C ILE A 87 -0.60 5.40 -7.09
N GLU A 88 -0.20 6.28 -7.97
CA GLU A 88 -0.07 6.02 -9.39
C GLU A 88 1.29 6.48 -9.90
N LYS A 89 1.59 6.18 -11.15
CA LYS A 89 2.91 6.37 -11.75
C LYS A 89 3.54 7.74 -11.50
N ASN A 90 2.73 8.80 -11.41
CA ASN A 90 3.21 10.16 -11.22
C ASN A 90 3.39 10.56 -9.74
N LEU A 91 3.04 9.69 -8.81
CA LEU A 91 3.10 9.93 -7.36
C LEU A 91 3.92 8.83 -6.69
N VAL A 92 5.18 8.70 -7.10
CA VAL A 92 6.07 7.67 -6.58
C VAL A 92 6.38 7.90 -5.10
N LEU A 93 6.32 6.83 -4.32
CA LEU A 93 6.67 6.85 -2.90
C LEU A 93 7.81 5.87 -2.67
N TYR A 94 8.85 6.32 -1.97
CA TYR A 94 9.92 5.43 -1.54
C TYR A 94 9.70 4.95 -0.11
N LEU A 95 9.83 3.64 0.11
CA LEU A 95 9.84 3.07 1.45
C LEU A 95 11.29 2.83 1.87
N GLU A 96 11.69 3.49 2.94
CA GLU A 96 12.99 3.27 3.57
C GLU A 96 12.94 2.03 4.47
N GLU A 97 14.07 1.60 4.97
CA GLU A 97 14.13 0.45 5.88
C GLU A 97 13.23 0.69 7.10
N GLY A 98 12.39 -0.28 7.41
CA GLY A 98 11.45 -0.20 8.53
C GLY A 98 10.10 0.43 8.21
N ASP A 99 9.90 0.92 6.99
CA ASP A 99 8.62 1.50 6.58
C ASP A 99 7.64 0.42 6.12
N THR A 100 6.35 0.66 6.38
CA THR A 100 5.27 -0.22 5.95
C THR A 100 4.12 0.61 5.39
N ILE A 101 3.59 0.21 4.23
CA ILE A 101 2.29 0.70 3.75
C ILE A 101 1.24 -0.28 4.26
N ARG A 102 0.27 0.22 5.00
CA ARG A 102 -0.84 -0.60 5.48
C ARG A 102 -2.19 0.00 5.10
N CYS A 103 -3.17 -0.88 4.98
CA CYS A 103 -4.52 -0.53 4.55
C CYS A 103 -5.53 -0.99 5.60
N THR A 104 -6.63 -0.26 5.70
CA THR A 104 -7.72 -0.57 6.64
C THR A 104 -9.05 -0.28 5.97
N ALA A 105 -9.97 -1.23 6.00
CA ALA A 105 -11.34 -1.00 5.54
C ALA A 105 -12.13 -0.25 6.62
N GLY A 106 -13.09 0.55 6.19
CA GLY A 106 -14.00 1.24 7.10
C GLY A 106 -14.90 0.31 7.87
N THR A 107 -15.50 0.83 8.95
CA THR A 107 -16.44 0.07 9.78
C THR A 107 -17.60 -0.45 8.94
N GLY A 108 -17.83 -1.75 9.00
CA GLY A 108 -18.87 -2.41 8.21
C GLY A 108 -18.44 -2.83 6.81
N ASP A 109 -17.21 -2.51 6.40
CA ASP A 109 -16.73 -2.77 5.03
C ASP A 109 -15.75 -3.96 4.96
N SER A 110 -15.65 -4.74 6.03
CA SER A 110 -14.75 -5.90 6.09
C SER A 110 -15.01 -6.88 4.97
N GLY A 111 -13.95 -7.25 4.25
CA GLY A 111 -14.03 -8.24 3.17
C GLY A 111 -14.52 -7.69 1.84
N LEU A 112 -14.75 -6.39 1.72
CA LEU A 112 -15.34 -5.77 0.53
C LEU A 112 -14.35 -4.99 -0.33
N ILE A 113 -13.06 -5.01 0.01
CA ILE A 113 -12.03 -4.29 -0.73
C ILE A 113 -10.88 -5.22 -1.04
N ASP A 114 -10.47 -5.26 -2.32
CA ASP A 114 -9.22 -5.90 -2.72
C ASP A 114 -8.20 -4.82 -3.04
N VAL A 115 -6.95 -4.99 -2.58
CA VAL A 115 -5.89 -4.02 -2.78
C VAL A 115 -4.71 -4.69 -3.47
N ILE A 116 -4.16 -4.02 -4.47
CA ILE A 116 -3.00 -4.49 -5.22
C ILE A 116 -1.95 -3.39 -5.22
N GLY A 117 -0.74 -3.70 -4.76
CA GLY A 117 0.38 -2.77 -4.75
C GLY A 117 1.54 -3.29 -5.57
N SER A 118 2.04 -2.48 -6.48
CA SER A 118 3.16 -2.81 -7.35
C SER A 118 4.36 -1.94 -7.01
N TYR A 119 5.52 -2.54 -6.83
CA TYR A 119 6.71 -1.83 -6.38
C TYR A 119 7.99 -2.48 -6.88
N GLU A 120 9.10 -1.75 -6.75
CA GLU A 120 10.43 -2.24 -7.07
C GLU A 120 11.27 -2.32 -5.79
N GLU A 121 11.90 -3.48 -5.56
CA GLU A 121 12.91 -3.61 -4.52
C GLU A 121 14.25 -3.25 -5.12
N ILE A 122 14.91 -2.23 -4.58
CA ILE A 122 16.18 -1.72 -5.06
C ILE A 122 17.26 -2.02 -4.03
N SER A 123 18.31 -2.69 -4.46
CA SER A 123 19.43 -3.04 -3.57
C SER A 123 20.79 -2.86 -4.22
#